data_b12aaec89bb6b52b0ccb2289c13d7986
#
_entry.id   b12aaec89bb6b52b0ccb2289c13d7986
#
_cell.length_a   1.000
_cell.length_b   1.000
_cell.length_c   1.000
_cell.angle_alpha   90.00
_cell.angle_beta   90.00
_cell.angle_gamma   90.00
#
_symmetry.space_group_name_H-M   'P 1'
#
loop_
_entity.id
_entity.type
_entity.pdbx_description
1 polymer ?
#
loop_
_entity_poly.entity_id
_entity_poly.type
_entity_poly.pdbx_seq_one_letter_code
_entity_poly.pdbx_strand_id
1 'polypeptide(L)'
;RINKTISTVKEQELAKTVVSVTSPEGIDSIFGRFRQAFINQYEGIERLMNIAAKNLPEGFDVLRGEVNALASAVFSDFGAAVSSEAFKRGVPVLDGGITLVESVDKDGKKIHKGLMEVLEPLMARDDPDGYVFKAFQYYMSAKRSQELVAKEKARVAKVRKEIEIERARIESQFGTGPLTFEEAKRKKTLLANLPKDPKPQYTEKLFTPEDIKKADELAKTFPEFEQVRKDYQTFNRSLVKYLIDTGVLSKEMGESWMRDSFYIPFYRQMEGEETSGPRLLSGLAGQRLTPKIKGGEQKLDDFFVNVVQNTRAAIEAGLKNEAARKKISYAVRLNDPAMNVPYAMKVNKKFAGDNDVIRIREDGKDVYYRVADPLLLSSMQSFTTPHIPGIQILSKPATVLREMVTRDPGFMMANLFRDSFSAWFTSGAKGYKPIISSLKQLTQTAANISPEAQLLMSAGVGTGYEFKANVLDTAEEVRRQMRERAGTLTGLDKAGQAPLALWRQLEKGTTLSDISTRAAVAEQVLKNGGSRADAVYQAIEIMNFNRKGSSPIIRILAASIPFLNARIQGLDVLYRVGMGKMATKNQAARHKAFLNRALFMIASSVLYYYLAKDEEEYQTAEDEQRDLNWIVGSAK
;
A
#
# COMPACT_ATOMS: atom_id res chain seq x y z
N ARG A 1 34.89 23.62 -16.31
CA ARG A 1 35.33 22.25 -16.61
C ARG A 1 35.89 21.54 -15.35
N ILE A 2 36.74 22.19 -14.55
CA ILE A 2 37.36 21.58 -13.36
C ILE A 2 36.33 21.18 -12.31
N ASN A 3 35.33 22.01 -11.99
CA ASN A 3 34.27 21.67 -11.02
C ASN A 3 33.37 20.51 -11.51
N LYS A 4 33.19 20.35 -12.83
CA LYS A 4 32.45 19.25 -13.41
C LYS A 4 33.21 17.92 -13.32
N THR A 5 34.53 17.98 -13.42
CA THR A 5 35.43 16.81 -13.30
C THR A 5 35.53 16.35 -11.83
N ILE A 6 35.61 17.30 -10.88
CA ILE A 6 35.66 16.99 -9.44
C ILE A 6 34.34 16.38 -8.97
N SER A 7 33.19 16.88 -9.43
CA SER A 7 31.89 16.28 -9.14
C SER A 7 31.79 14.84 -9.70
N THR A 8 32.26 14.62 -10.92
CA THR A 8 32.24 13.30 -11.56
C THR A 8 33.19 12.31 -10.92
N VAL A 9 34.36 12.79 -10.45
CA VAL A 9 35.35 11.95 -9.71
C VAL A 9 34.81 11.60 -8.33
N LYS A 10 34.26 12.56 -7.57
CA LYS A 10 33.59 12.28 -6.29
C LYS A 10 32.40 11.32 -6.45
N GLU A 11 31.59 11.51 -7.48
CA GLU A 11 30.47 10.62 -7.80
C GLU A 11 30.94 9.22 -8.19
N GLN A 12 32.07 9.09 -8.90
CA GLN A 12 32.67 7.80 -9.27
C GLN A 12 33.41 7.13 -8.11
N GLU A 13 34.02 7.89 -7.22
CA GLU A 13 34.61 7.35 -5.99
C GLU A 13 33.55 6.85 -5.02
N LEU A 14 32.43 7.55 -4.86
CA LEU A 14 31.27 7.06 -4.13
C LEU A 14 30.73 5.75 -4.72
N ALA A 15 30.69 5.62 -6.03
CA ALA A 15 30.26 4.40 -6.71
C ALA A 15 31.27 3.24 -6.56
N LYS A 16 32.55 3.53 -6.41
CA LYS A 16 33.59 2.52 -6.20
C LYS A 16 33.81 2.16 -4.73
N THR A 17 33.48 3.07 -3.81
CA THR A 17 33.63 2.86 -2.37
C THR A 17 32.33 2.35 -1.75
N VAL A 18 31.66 1.40 -2.40
CA VAL A 18 30.74 0.49 -1.72
C VAL A 18 31.61 -0.49 -0.91
N VAL A 19 32.50 0.05 -0.11
CA VAL A 19 33.20 -0.70 0.91
C VAL A 19 32.23 -0.81 2.07
N SER A 20 31.86 -2.02 2.40
CA SER A 20 31.16 -2.36 3.63
C SER A 20 31.83 -1.65 4.81
N VAL A 21 31.23 -0.53 5.22
CA VAL A 21 31.68 0.15 6.42
C VAL A 21 31.19 -0.68 7.60
N THR A 22 32.05 -1.50 8.11
CA THR A 22 31.86 -2.30 9.31
C THR A 22 32.01 -1.45 10.57
N SER A 23 31.35 -0.29 10.66
CA SER A 23 31.29 0.39 11.94
C SER A 23 30.14 -0.20 12.77
N PRO A 24 30.32 -0.43 14.08
CA PRO A 24 29.25 -0.89 14.96
C PRO A 24 28.03 0.02 14.94
N GLU A 25 28.18 1.27 14.54
CA GLU A 25 27.18 2.31 14.49
C GLU A 25 26.63 2.55 13.06
N GLY A 26 27.29 2.03 12.03
CA GLY A 26 26.86 2.16 10.64
C GLY A 26 25.59 1.36 10.33
N ILE A 27 24.85 1.80 9.29
CA ILE A 27 23.67 1.07 8.81
C ILE A 27 24.11 -0.28 8.28
N ASP A 28 25.14 -0.32 7.43
CA ASP A 28 25.71 -1.56 6.89
C ASP A 28 26.69 -2.18 7.89
N SER A 29 26.22 -3.19 8.61
CA SER A 29 27.02 -4.00 9.53
C SER A 29 26.77 -5.48 9.25
N ILE A 30 27.72 -6.35 9.61
CA ILE A 30 27.56 -7.82 9.50
C ILE A 30 26.25 -8.26 10.16
N PHE A 31 25.96 -7.74 11.35
CA PHE A 31 24.73 -8.03 12.07
C PHE A 31 23.51 -7.46 11.36
N GLY A 32 23.60 -6.26 10.76
CA GLY A 32 22.54 -5.68 9.95
C GLY A 32 22.22 -6.52 8.71
N ARG A 33 23.24 -6.97 7.99
CA ARG A 33 23.06 -7.86 6.83
C ARG A 33 22.45 -9.20 7.24
N PHE A 34 22.88 -9.78 8.36
CA PHE A 34 22.26 -10.98 8.90
C PHE A 34 20.78 -10.74 9.21
N ARG A 35 20.45 -9.68 9.94
CA ARG A 35 19.05 -9.34 10.24
C ARG A 35 18.23 -9.10 8.99
N GLN A 36 18.79 -8.40 8.00
CA GLN A 36 18.12 -8.17 6.71
C GLN A 36 17.83 -9.48 5.98
N ALA A 37 18.80 -10.39 5.93
CA ALA A 37 18.67 -11.65 5.25
C ALA A 37 17.65 -12.60 5.91
N PHE A 38 17.64 -12.67 7.24
CA PHE A 38 16.93 -13.71 7.97
C PHE A 38 15.68 -13.23 8.72
N ILE A 39 15.62 -11.97 9.12
CA ILE A 39 14.60 -11.46 10.03
C ILE A 39 13.74 -10.36 9.36
N ASN A 40 14.39 -9.31 8.85
CA ASN A 40 13.72 -8.10 8.41
C ASN A 40 14.38 -7.49 7.17
N GLN A 41 13.80 -7.70 6.01
CA GLN A 41 14.29 -7.14 4.74
C GLN A 41 14.47 -5.60 4.75
N TYR A 42 13.91 -4.91 5.74
CA TYR A 42 13.90 -3.44 5.88
C TYR A 42 14.88 -2.95 6.96
N GLU A 43 15.80 -3.79 7.39
CA GLU A 43 16.77 -3.47 8.44
C GLU A 43 17.51 -2.16 8.18
N GLY A 44 17.92 -1.90 6.93
CA GLY A 44 18.61 -0.65 6.58
C GLY A 44 17.76 0.60 6.85
N ILE A 45 16.45 0.51 6.61
CA ILE A 45 15.53 1.61 6.88
C ILE A 45 15.34 1.80 8.39
N GLU A 46 15.20 0.73 9.16
CA GLU A 46 15.07 0.82 10.62
C GLU A 46 16.33 1.41 11.26
N ARG A 47 17.50 1.03 10.79
CA ARG A 47 18.77 1.60 11.25
C ARG A 47 18.88 3.08 10.93
N LEU A 48 18.54 3.49 9.68
CA LEU A 48 18.50 4.90 9.33
C LEU A 48 17.56 5.68 10.28
N MET A 49 16.39 5.14 10.58
CA MET A 49 15.43 5.78 11.48
C MET A 49 15.96 5.87 12.92
N ASN A 50 16.69 4.85 13.40
CA ASN A 50 17.32 4.86 14.70
C ASN A 50 18.46 5.90 14.78
N ILE A 51 19.23 6.07 13.70
CA ILE A 51 20.26 7.11 13.60
C ILE A 51 19.60 8.49 13.56
N ALA A 52 18.54 8.65 12.77
CA ALA A 52 17.77 9.88 12.73
C ALA A 52 17.23 10.27 14.11
N ALA A 53 16.73 9.28 14.86
CA ALA A 53 16.21 9.49 16.21
C ALA A 53 17.25 10.03 17.20
N LYS A 54 18.52 9.66 17.02
CA LYS A 54 19.62 10.10 17.89
C LYS A 54 20.17 11.48 17.51
N ASN A 55 20.18 11.81 16.22
CA ASN A 55 20.96 12.91 15.67
C ASN A 55 20.11 14.10 15.16
N LEU A 56 18.79 13.95 15.06
CA LEU A 56 17.91 15.03 14.61
C LEU A 56 17.28 15.78 15.81
N PRO A 57 17.12 17.11 15.71
CA PRO A 57 16.57 17.92 16.78
C PRO A 57 15.12 17.55 17.13
N GLU A 58 14.68 17.95 18.33
CA GLU A 58 13.29 17.87 18.75
C GLU A 58 12.38 18.51 17.70
N GLY A 59 11.29 17.87 17.34
CA GLY A 59 10.40 18.28 16.24
C GLY A 59 10.49 17.33 15.03
N PHE A 60 11.58 16.59 14.84
CA PHE A 60 11.63 15.48 13.91
C PHE A 60 10.91 14.23 14.41
N ASP A 61 10.54 14.18 15.69
CA ASP A 61 9.82 13.05 16.27
C ASP A 61 8.47 12.76 15.60
N VAL A 62 7.74 13.80 15.21
CA VAL A 62 6.48 13.66 14.48
C VAL A 62 6.71 13.03 13.11
N LEU A 63 7.70 13.56 12.36
CA LEU A 63 8.07 13.03 11.05
C LEU A 63 8.58 11.59 11.15
N ARG A 64 9.30 11.25 12.23
CA ARG A 64 9.78 9.89 12.47
C ARG A 64 8.64 8.89 12.64
N GLY A 65 7.62 9.25 13.43
CA GLY A 65 6.41 8.43 13.58
C GLY A 65 5.72 8.19 12.23
N GLU A 66 5.58 9.23 11.42
CA GLU A 66 5.02 9.15 10.07
C GLU A 66 5.81 8.20 9.16
N VAL A 67 7.13 8.32 9.13
CA VAL A 67 7.99 7.47 8.29
C VAL A 67 7.93 6.02 8.74
N ASN A 68 7.92 5.77 10.04
CA ASN A 68 7.82 4.41 10.57
C ASN A 68 6.45 3.79 10.29
N ALA A 69 5.36 4.55 10.42
CA ALA A 69 4.02 4.07 10.09
C ALA A 69 3.87 3.74 8.60
N LEU A 70 4.33 4.64 7.72
CA LEU A 70 4.36 4.40 6.27
C LEU A 70 5.25 3.22 5.90
N ALA A 71 6.43 3.12 6.52
CA ALA A 71 7.31 1.99 6.31
C ALA A 71 6.63 0.68 6.68
N SER A 72 6.06 0.61 7.86
CA SER A 72 5.36 -0.59 8.32
C SER A 72 4.15 -0.92 7.45
N ALA A 73 3.39 0.08 7.00
CA ALA A 73 2.26 -0.11 6.09
C ALA A 73 2.69 -0.71 4.74
N VAL A 74 3.75 -0.17 4.14
CA VAL A 74 4.31 -0.71 2.88
C VAL A 74 4.83 -2.12 3.06
N PHE A 75 5.51 -2.38 4.18
CA PHE A 75 6.17 -3.65 4.47
C PHE A 75 5.20 -4.79 4.76
N SER A 76 4.05 -4.44 5.27
CA SER A 76 3.02 -5.40 5.63
C SER A 76 2.08 -5.74 4.47
N ASP A 77 2.42 -5.31 3.25
CA ASP A 77 1.56 -5.47 2.06
C ASP A 77 0.18 -4.81 2.25
N PHE A 78 0.14 -3.74 3.04
CA PHE A 78 -1.10 -3.03 3.38
C PHE A 78 -1.73 -2.34 2.17
N GLY A 79 -1.04 -2.27 1.04
CA GLY A 79 -1.63 -1.78 -0.20
C GLY A 79 -2.92 -2.52 -0.55
N ALA A 80 -2.93 -3.84 -0.40
CA ALA A 80 -4.13 -4.65 -0.59
C ALA A 80 -5.20 -4.35 0.46
N ALA A 81 -4.82 -4.22 1.74
CA ALA A 81 -5.72 -3.91 2.83
C ALA A 81 -6.32 -2.49 2.71
N VAL A 82 -5.49 -1.48 2.40
CA VAL A 82 -5.96 -0.10 2.15
C VAL A 82 -6.87 -0.05 0.93
N SER A 83 -6.60 -0.85 -0.11
CA SER A 83 -7.49 -0.97 -1.27
C SER A 83 -8.84 -1.60 -0.90
N SER A 84 -8.84 -2.59 0.00
CA SER A 84 -10.06 -3.17 0.57
C SER A 84 -10.92 -2.10 1.25
N GLU A 85 -10.32 -1.21 2.01
CA GLU A 85 -11.03 -0.09 2.63
C GLU A 85 -11.58 0.88 1.58
N ALA A 86 -10.86 1.13 0.49
CA ALA A 86 -11.36 1.92 -0.62
C ALA A 86 -12.59 1.27 -1.29
N PHE A 87 -12.63 -0.05 -1.38
CA PHE A 87 -13.81 -0.74 -1.91
C PHE A 87 -15.00 -0.65 -0.95
N LYS A 88 -14.79 -0.72 0.35
CA LYS A 88 -15.84 -0.75 1.38
C LYS A 88 -16.31 0.64 1.81
N ARG A 89 -15.40 1.59 1.99
CA ARG A 89 -15.67 2.87 2.67
C ARG A 89 -15.27 4.12 1.90
N GLY A 90 -14.34 4.05 0.98
CA GLY A 90 -13.89 5.18 0.16
C GLY A 90 -12.37 5.29 0.06
N VAL A 91 -11.92 6.11 -0.89
CA VAL A 91 -10.49 6.32 -1.14
C VAL A 91 -9.83 6.96 0.08
N PRO A 92 -8.67 6.44 0.54
CA PRO A 92 -7.98 7.00 1.70
C PRO A 92 -7.39 8.38 1.37
N VAL A 93 -7.27 9.20 2.41
CA VAL A 93 -6.49 10.43 2.42
C VAL A 93 -5.21 10.22 3.24
N LEU A 94 -4.18 11.03 2.98
CA LEU A 94 -2.97 11.05 3.81
C LEU A 94 -3.16 12.04 4.96
N ASP A 95 -2.96 11.55 6.18
CA ASP A 95 -2.93 12.38 7.38
C ASP A 95 -1.73 11.99 8.23
N GLY A 96 -0.79 12.92 8.41
CA GLY A 96 0.38 12.69 9.24
C GLY A 96 1.19 11.43 8.89
N GLY A 97 1.24 11.06 7.60
CA GLY A 97 2.00 9.90 7.12
C GLY A 97 1.29 8.56 7.22
N ILE A 98 0.02 8.54 7.61
CA ILE A 98 -0.83 7.35 7.55
C ILE A 98 -1.97 7.56 6.57
N THR A 99 -2.50 6.45 6.04
CA THR A 99 -3.72 6.47 5.26
C THR A 99 -4.93 6.43 6.18
N LEU A 100 -5.87 7.36 5.97
CA LEU A 100 -7.15 7.38 6.68
C LEU A 100 -8.28 7.34 5.66
N VAL A 101 -9.30 6.55 5.94
CA VAL A 101 -10.56 6.62 5.22
C VAL A 101 -11.55 7.41 6.07
N GLU A 102 -11.66 8.70 5.79
CA GLU A 102 -12.66 9.54 6.44
C GLU A 102 -14.03 9.22 5.86
N SER A 103 -14.84 8.52 6.64
CA SER A 103 -16.18 8.11 6.20
C SER A 103 -17.25 9.17 6.46
N VAL A 104 -17.01 10.10 7.39
CA VAL A 104 -17.98 11.13 7.78
C VAL A 104 -17.29 12.49 7.98
N ASP A 105 -18.00 13.58 7.68
CA ASP A 105 -17.54 14.93 7.98
C ASP A 105 -17.77 15.29 9.45
N LYS A 106 -17.47 16.56 9.82
CA LYS A 106 -17.64 17.07 11.18
C LYS A 106 -19.09 17.03 11.67
N ASP A 107 -20.04 17.01 10.75
CA ASP A 107 -21.48 16.98 11.00
C ASP A 107 -22.06 15.56 10.97
N GLY A 108 -21.19 14.54 10.87
CA GLY A 108 -21.57 13.13 10.80
C GLY A 108 -22.13 12.69 9.43
N LYS A 109 -22.06 13.57 8.42
CA LYS A 109 -22.51 13.25 7.07
C LYS A 109 -21.43 12.46 6.34
N LYS A 110 -21.83 11.40 5.64
CA LYS A 110 -20.93 10.56 4.82
C LYS A 110 -20.30 11.37 3.69
N ILE A 111 -18.97 11.50 3.73
CA ILE A 111 -18.20 12.30 2.76
C ILE A 111 -17.89 11.47 1.52
N HIS A 112 -17.57 10.19 1.70
CA HIS A 112 -17.11 9.31 0.65
C HIS A 112 -17.89 8.01 0.62
N LYS A 113 -18.18 7.53 -0.58
CA LYS A 113 -18.73 6.20 -0.83
C LYS A 113 -17.61 5.25 -1.21
N GLY A 114 -17.62 4.05 -0.66
CA GLY A 114 -16.78 2.96 -1.16
C GLY A 114 -17.20 2.52 -2.56
N LEU A 115 -16.29 1.91 -3.31
CA LEU A 115 -16.60 1.44 -4.66
C LEU A 115 -17.80 0.48 -4.68
N MET A 116 -17.92 -0.38 -3.67
CA MET A 116 -19.06 -1.31 -3.56
C MET A 116 -20.38 -0.55 -3.45
N GLU A 117 -20.46 0.49 -2.63
CA GLU A 117 -21.66 1.30 -2.46
C GLU A 117 -22.00 2.11 -3.72
N VAL A 118 -20.96 2.59 -4.42
CA VAL A 118 -21.13 3.30 -5.70
C VAL A 118 -21.77 2.42 -6.75
N LEU A 119 -21.37 1.15 -6.83
CA LEU A 119 -21.81 0.21 -7.87
C LEU A 119 -22.99 -0.69 -7.42
N GLU A 120 -23.35 -0.66 -6.13
CA GLU A 120 -24.46 -1.47 -5.57
C GLU A 120 -25.79 -1.32 -6.33
N PRO A 121 -26.22 -0.12 -6.80
CA PRO A 121 -27.46 0.02 -7.56
C PRO A 121 -27.52 -0.83 -8.83
N LEU A 122 -26.35 -1.14 -9.42
CA LEU A 122 -26.27 -2.01 -10.60
C LEU A 122 -26.49 -3.49 -10.27
N MET A 123 -26.38 -3.86 -8.99
CA MET A 123 -26.55 -5.24 -8.49
C MET A 123 -27.91 -5.45 -7.78
N ALA A 124 -28.68 -4.38 -7.56
CA ALA A 124 -29.92 -4.41 -6.80
C ALA A 124 -31.09 -5.03 -7.57
N ARG A 125 -30.94 -5.29 -8.85
CA ARG A 125 -31.96 -5.96 -9.68
C ARG A 125 -31.73 -7.46 -9.70
N ASP A 126 -32.78 -8.24 -9.75
CA ASP A 126 -32.73 -9.68 -10.01
C ASP A 126 -32.29 -9.89 -11.47
N ASP A 127 -30.98 -10.00 -11.63
CA ASP A 127 -30.29 -10.08 -12.92
C ASP A 127 -29.19 -11.15 -12.84
N PRO A 128 -29.57 -12.44 -12.92
CA PRO A 128 -28.63 -13.55 -12.79
C PRO A 128 -27.52 -13.52 -13.85
N ASP A 129 -27.81 -12.97 -15.03
CA ASP A 129 -26.86 -12.89 -16.15
C ASP A 129 -25.93 -11.67 -16.08
N GLY A 130 -26.15 -10.76 -15.11
CA GLY A 130 -25.39 -9.52 -14.96
C GLY A 130 -25.57 -8.55 -16.13
N TYR A 131 -26.75 -8.55 -16.75
CA TYR A 131 -27.05 -7.73 -17.92
C TYR A 131 -26.97 -6.23 -17.61
N VAL A 132 -27.53 -5.79 -16.47
CA VAL A 132 -27.52 -4.37 -16.07
C VAL A 132 -26.10 -3.85 -15.92
N PHE A 133 -25.21 -4.66 -15.33
CA PHE A 133 -23.81 -4.31 -15.18
C PHE A 133 -23.08 -4.24 -16.53
N LYS A 134 -23.33 -5.19 -17.43
CA LYS A 134 -22.80 -5.18 -18.80
C LYS A 134 -23.33 -3.98 -19.60
N ALA A 135 -24.61 -3.66 -19.44
CA ALA A 135 -25.25 -2.50 -20.07
C ALA A 135 -24.62 -1.19 -19.57
N PHE A 136 -24.35 -1.07 -18.25
CA PHE A 136 -23.64 0.06 -17.68
C PHE A 136 -22.21 0.17 -18.23
N GLN A 137 -21.48 -0.94 -18.30
CA GLN A 137 -20.15 -0.99 -18.92
C GLN A 137 -20.19 -0.49 -20.37
N TYR A 138 -21.16 -0.95 -21.16
CA TYR A 138 -21.34 -0.49 -22.55
C TYR A 138 -21.63 1.02 -22.60
N TYR A 139 -22.58 1.50 -21.78
CA TYR A 139 -22.92 2.92 -21.65
C TYR A 139 -21.69 3.78 -21.35
N MET A 140 -20.93 3.43 -20.32
CA MET A 140 -19.73 4.16 -19.91
C MET A 140 -18.67 4.15 -21.01
N SER A 141 -18.45 3.00 -21.67
CA SER A 141 -17.45 2.85 -22.73
C SER A 141 -17.80 3.66 -23.96
N ALA A 142 -19.05 3.64 -24.38
CA ALA A 142 -19.55 4.41 -25.52
C ALA A 142 -19.45 5.93 -25.26
N LYS A 143 -19.87 6.38 -24.08
CA LYS A 143 -19.77 7.79 -23.67
C LYS A 143 -18.33 8.24 -23.53
N ARG A 144 -17.44 7.39 -23.00
CA ARG A 144 -16.00 7.68 -22.95
C ARG A 144 -15.40 7.82 -24.34
N SER A 145 -15.75 6.93 -25.26
CA SER A 145 -15.30 7.03 -26.66
C SER A 145 -15.79 8.34 -27.30
N GLN A 146 -17.06 8.71 -27.12
CA GLN A 146 -17.60 9.99 -27.60
C GLN A 146 -16.81 11.18 -27.05
N GLU A 147 -16.52 11.21 -25.75
CA GLU A 147 -15.74 12.29 -25.12
C GLU A 147 -14.32 12.37 -25.68
N LEU A 148 -13.63 11.23 -25.86
CA LEU A 148 -12.28 11.17 -26.41
C LEU A 148 -12.24 11.63 -27.87
N VAL A 149 -13.19 11.21 -28.69
CA VAL A 149 -13.29 11.64 -30.09
C VAL A 149 -13.56 13.15 -30.18
N ALA A 150 -14.44 13.70 -29.34
CA ALA A 150 -14.71 15.13 -29.31
C ALA A 150 -13.47 15.95 -28.92
N LYS A 151 -12.75 15.53 -27.88
CA LYS A 151 -11.49 16.17 -27.46
C LYS A 151 -10.43 16.10 -28.53
N GLU A 152 -10.33 14.96 -29.21
CA GLU A 152 -9.37 14.78 -30.29
C GLU A 152 -9.68 15.64 -31.50
N LYS A 153 -10.96 15.73 -31.90
CA LYS A 153 -11.41 16.66 -32.96
C LYS A 153 -11.04 18.10 -32.60
N ALA A 154 -11.28 18.53 -31.35
CA ALA A 154 -10.92 19.87 -30.89
C ALA A 154 -9.40 20.10 -30.90
N ARG A 155 -8.58 19.10 -30.46
CA ARG A 155 -7.12 19.16 -30.52
C ARG A 155 -6.60 19.32 -31.96
N VAL A 156 -7.11 18.47 -32.85
CA VAL A 156 -6.73 18.52 -34.29
C VAL A 156 -7.10 19.84 -34.90
N ALA A 157 -8.30 20.35 -34.64
CA ALA A 157 -8.75 21.64 -35.15
C ALA A 157 -7.86 22.81 -34.64
N LYS A 158 -7.50 22.76 -33.33
CA LYS A 158 -6.58 23.77 -32.74
C LYS A 158 -5.21 23.75 -33.41
N VAL A 159 -4.59 22.59 -33.56
CA VAL A 159 -3.27 22.46 -34.18
C VAL A 159 -3.30 22.88 -35.65
N ARG A 160 -4.35 22.52 -36.38
CA ARG A 160 -4.52 22.98 -37.77
C ARG A 160 -4.57 24.50 -37.86
N LYS A 161 -5.35 25.14 -37.00
CA LYS A 161 -5.44 26.61 -36.94
C LYS A 161 -4.09 27.25 -36.60
N GLU A 162 -3.32 26.67 -35.68
CA GLU A 162 -1.96 27.13 -35.36
C GLU A 162 -1.01 27.01 -36.57
N ILE A 163 -1.10 25.90 -37.30
CA ILE A 163 -0.32 25.70 -38.56
C ILE A 163 -0.71 26.73 -39.62
N GLU A 164 -2.01 27.00 -39.80
CA GLU A 164 -2.49 28.01 -40.76
C GLU A 164 -2.00 29.43 -40.42
N ILE A 165 -2.07 29.79 -39.12
CA ILE A 165 -1.58 31.09 -38.65
C ILE A 165 -0.07 31.23 -38.93
N GLU A 166 0.72 30.20 -38.61
CA GLU A 166 2.17 30.25 -38.81
C GLU A 166 2.52 30.20 -40.30
N ARG A 167 1.75 29.50 -41.12
CA ARG A 167 1.88 29.55 -42.59
C ARG A 167 1.62 30.94 -43.11
N ALA A 168 0.53 31.58 -42.72
CA ALA A 168 0.21 32.93 -43.11
C ALA A 168 1.28 33.94 -42.67
N ARG A 169 1.84 33.76 -41.47
CA ARG A 169 2.95 34.56 -40.95
C ARG A 169 4.21 34.41 -41.80
N ILE A 170 4.57 33.17 -42.17
CA ILE A 170 5.71 32.91 -43.04
C ILE A 170 5.46 33.56 -44.41
N GLU A 171 4.28 33.41 -44.99
CA GLU A 171 3.92 33.98 -46.29
C GLU A 171 3.98 35.50 -46.27
N SER A 172 3.52 36.15 -45.21
CA SER A 172 3.57 37.62 -45.05
C SER A 172 4.99 38.21 -44.97
N GLN A 173 5.96 37.40 -44.47
CA GLN A 173 7.37 37.84 -44.40
C GLN A 173 8.02 38.06 -45.75
N PHE A 174 7.49 37.47 -46.81
CA PHE A 174 8.10 37.50 -48.14
C PHE A 174 7.36 38.41 -49.14
N GLY A 175 6.27 39.08 -48.72
CA GLY A 175 5.48 39.96 -49.57
C GLY A 175 4.83 39.26 -50.77
N THR A 176 4.20 40.07 -51.66
CA THR A 176 3.50 39.58 -52.86
C THR A 176 4.28 39.75 -54.15
N GLY A 177 5.52 40.26 -54.08
CA GLY A 177 6.40 40.53 -55.24
C GLY A 177 7.21 39.30 -55.67
N PRO A 178 7.92 39.35 -56.81
CA PRO A 178 8.83 38.32 -57.27
C PRO A 178 9.97 38.13 -56.24
N LEU A 179 10.18 36.90 -55.81
CA LEU A 179 11.21 36.54 -54.83
C LEU A 179 12.55 36.28 -55.51
N THR A 180 13.64 36.66 -54.89
CA THR A 180 14.98 36.22 -55.27
C THR A 180 15.13 34.69 -55.04
N PHE A 181 16.11 34.07 -55.68
CA PHE A 181 16.36 32.62 -55.52
C PHE A 181 16.60 32.24 -54.06
N GLU A 182 17.34 33.02 -53.30
CA GLU A 182 17.61 32.78 -51.86
C GLU A 182 16.37 32.95 -51.00
N GLU A 183 15.55 33.96 -51.26
CA GLU A 183 14.27 34.16 -50.55
C GLU A 183 13.28 33.01 -50.83
N ALA A 184 13.17 32.58 -52.09
CA ALA A 184 12.33 31.45 -52.47
C ALA A 184 12.78 30.16 -51.78
N LYS A 185 14.11 29.91 -51.70
CA LYS A 185 14.69 28.78 -50.99
C LYS A 185 14.42 28.85 -49.50
N ARG A 186 14.59 30.00 -48.87
CA ARG A 186 14.31 30.25 -47.45
C ARG A 186 12.83 30.06 -47.12
N LYS A 187 11.93 30.61 -47.94
CA LYS A 187 10.47 30.42 -47.80
C LYS A 187 10.10 28.94 -47.88
N LYS A 188 10.62 28.20 -48.86
CA LYS A 188 10.40 26.77 -49.01
C LYS A 188 10.88 25.97 -47.80
N THR A 189 12.04 26.32 -47.23
CA THR A 189 12.58 25.66 -46.02
C THR A 189 11.71 25.92 -44.79
N LEU A 190 11.26 27.18 -44.60
CA LEU A 190 10.38 27.53 -43.48
C LEU A 190 9.03 26.82 -43.58
N LEU A 191 8.42 26.76 -44.76
CA LEU A 191 7.15 26.05 -44.99
C LEU A 191 7.31 24.53 -44.81
N ALA A 192 8.46 23.96 -45.23
CA ALA A 192 8.74 22.52 -45.04
C ALA A 192 8.97 22.12 -43.56
N ASN A 193 9.38 23.08 -42.72
CA ASN A 193 9.58 22.90 -41.29
C ASN A 193 8.29 23.04 -40.46
N LEU A 194 7.17 23.46 -41.08
CA LEU A 194 5.88 23.46 -40.39
C LEU A 194 5.51 22.06 -39.90
N PRO A 195 4.86 21.97 -38.74
CA PRO A 195 4.36 20.68 -38.25
C PRO A 195 3.46 20.00 -39.31
N LYS A 196 3.61 18.70 -39.45
CA LYS A 196 2.73 17.92 -40.34
C LYS A 196 1.29 17.95 -39.82
N ASP A 197 0.33 17.84 -40.75
CA ASP A 197 -1.09 17.73 -40.38
C ASP A 197 -1.30 16.66 -39.31
N PRO A 198 -1.91 16.98 -38.16
CA PRO A 198 -2.05 16.07 -37.06
C PRO A 198 -3.04 14.94 -37.40
N LYS A 199 -2.57 13.70 -37.32
CA LYS A 199 -3.46 12.54 -37.45
C LYS A 199 -4.24 12.36 -36.14
N PRO A 200 -5.58 12.12 -36.21
CA PRO A 200 -6.34 11.84 -35.03
C PRO A 200 -5.94 10.50 -34.40
N GLN A 201 -5.72 10.49 -33.08
CA GLN A 201 -5.41 9.28 -32.31
C GLN A 201 -6.68 8.48 -31.97
N TYR A 202 -7.80 9.18 -31.79
CA TYR A 202 -9.09 8.59 -31.48
C TYR A 202 -10.06 8.85 -32.64
N THR A 203 -10.71 7.79 -33.10
CA THR A 203 -11.69 7.82 -34.19
C THR A 203 -12.97 7.08 -33.78
N GLU A 204 -14.04 7.25 -34.53
CA GLU A 204 -15.33 6.60 -34.30
C GLU A 204 -15.35 5.09 -34.65
N LYS A 205 -14.17 4.48 -34.84
CA LYS A 205 -14.06 3.06 -35.23
C LYS A 205 -14.49 2.08 -34.14
N LEU A 206 -14.30 2.44 -32.85
CA LEU A 206 -14.65 1.57 -31.72
C LEU A 206 -16.12 1.63 -31.33
N PHE A 207 -16.69 2.84 -31.35
CA PHE A 207 -18.10 3.10 -31.09
C PHE A 207 -18.62 4.04 -32.18
N THR A 208 -19.57 3.54 -32.94
CA THR A 208 -20.24 4.31 -34.00
C THR A 208 -21.25 5.29 -33.42
N PRO A 209 -21.74 6.25 -34.17
CA PRO A 209 -22.86 7.12 -33.75
C PRO A 209 -24.12 6.32 -33.32
N GLU A 210 -24.35 5.16 -33.93
CA GLU A 210 -25.44 4.26 -33.56
C GLU A 210 -25.23 3.62 -32.20
N ASP A 211 -23.98 3.25 -31.87
CA ASP A 211 -23.64 2.72 -30.54
C ASP A 211 -23.81 3.79 -29.45
N ILE A 212 -23.45 5.03 -29.75
CA ILE A 212 -23.72 6.16 -28.84
C ILE A 212 -25.22 6.34 -28.59
N LYS A 213 -26.03 6.25 -29.65
CA LYS A 213 -27.50 6.33 -29.53
C LYS A 213 -28.06 5.19 -28.68
N LYS A 214 -27.59 3.95 -28.88
CA LYS A 214 -27.94 2.82 -28.03
C LYS A 214 -27.54 3.04 -26.56
N ALA A 215 -26.39 3.61 -26.32
CA ALA A 215 -25.97 3.97 -24.96
C ALA A 215 -26.92 5.00 -24.31
N ASP A 216 -27.42 5.98 -25.07
CA ASP A 216 -28.39 6.96 -24.59
C ASP A 216 -29.77 6.31 -24.31
N GLU A 217 -30.17 5.33 -25.10
CA GLU A 217 -31.37 4.54 -24.88
C GLU A 217 -31.25 3.68 -23.60
N LEU A 218 -30.11 3.06 -23.38
CA LEU A 218 -29.83 2.33 -22.14
C LEU A 218 -29.90 3.25 -20.90
N ALA A 219 -29.37 4.46 -20.97
CA ALA A 219 -29.49 5.41 -19.87
C ALA A 219 -30.93 5.86 -19.57
N LYS A 220 -31.83 5.83 -20.57
CA LYS A 220 -33.27 6.06 -20.37
C LYS A 220 -33.94 4.86 -19.73
N THR A 221 -33.53 3.64 -20.11
CA THR A 221 -34.08 2.38 -19.59
C THR A 221 -33.62 2.13 -18.14
N PHE A 222 -32.40 2.59 -17.80
CA PHE A 222 -31.77 2.43 -16.50
C PHE A 222 -31.42 3.80 -15.91
N PRO A 223 -32.35 4.51 -15.29
CA PRO A 223 -32.14 5.87 -14.77
C PRO A 223 -31.02 5.94 -13.72
N GLU A 224 -30.73 4.83 -13.02
CA GLU A 224 -29.66 4.69 -12.04
C GLU A 224 -28.26 4.90 -12.65
N PHE A 225 -28.06 4.67 -13.95
CA PHE A 225 -26.76 4.80 -14.61
C PHE A 225 -26.13 6.17 -14.42
N GLU A 226 -26.92 7.23 -14.50
CA GLU A 226 -26.42 8.58 -14.35
C GLU A 226 -25.99 8.89 -12.91
N GLN A 227 -26.70 8.38 -11.92
CA GLN A 227 -26.30 8.53 -10.52
C GLN A 227 -25.05 7.71 -10.21
N VAL A 228 -24.99 6.45 -10.63
CA VAL A 228 -23.82 5.58 -10.48
C VAL A 228 -22.59 6.20 -11.16
N ARG A 229 -22.77 6.77 -12.36
CA ARG A 229 -21.70 7.49 -13.07
C ARG A 229 -21.15 8.66 -12.25
N LYS A 230 -22.03 9.49 -11.69
CA LYS A 230 -21.61 10.66 -10.87
C LYS A 230 -20.87 10.22 -9.62
N ASP A 231 -21.38 9.21 -8.92
CA ASP A 231 -20.75 8.67 -7.72
C ASP A 231 -19.39 8.02 -8.04
N TYR A 232 -19.31 7.25 -9.13
CA TYR A 232 -18.07 6.67 -9.62
C TYR A 232 -17.04 7.75 -10.02
N GLN A 233 -17.49 8.82 -10.67
CA GLN A 233 -16.61 9.93 -10.99
C GLN A 233 -16.07 10.62 -9.74
N THR A 234 -16.89 10.77 -8.69
CA THR A 234 -16.44 11.31 -7.40
C THR A 234 -15.41 10.40 -6.75
N PHE A 235 -15.64 9.09 -6.75
CA PHE A 235 -14.66 8.10 -6.29
C PHE A 235 -13.33 8.21 -7.06
N ASN A 236 -13.38 8.29 -8.38
CA ASN A 236 -12.19 8.44 -9.23
C ASN A 236 -11.43 9.75 -8.97
N ARG A 237 -12.14 10.86 -8.78
CA ARG A 237 -11.51 12.14 -8.41
C ARG A 237 -10.76 12.05 -7.08
N SER A 238 -11.32 11.35 -6.11
CA SER A 238 -10.65 11.08 -4.83
C SER A 238 -9.38 10.25 -5.05
N LEU A 239 -9.41 9.26 -5.94
CA LEU A 239 -8.24 8.46 -6.28
C LEU A 239 -7.14 9.27 -6.98
N VAL A 240 -7.52 10.15 -7.91
CA VAL A 240 -6.58 11.08 -8.58
C VAL A 240 -5.99 12.06 -7.56
N LYS A 241 -6.80 12.58 -6.65
CA LYS A 241 -6.32 13.45 -5.57
C LYS A 241 -5.30 12.74 -4.68
N TYR A 242 -5.57 11.50 -4.29
CA TYR A 242 -4.62 10.68 -3.53
C TYR A 242 -3.27 10.52 -4.26
N LEU A 243 -3.28 10.34 -5.59
CA LEU A 243 -2.07 10.25 -6.40
C LEU A 243 -1.31 11.59 -6.50
N ILE A 244 -2.01 12.72 -6.48
CA ILE A 244 -1.40 14.06 -6.39
C ILE A 244 -0.75 14.23 -5.01
N ASP A 245 -1.49 13.97 -3.94
CA ASP A 245 -1.03 14.15 -2.56
C ASP A 245 0.21 13.30 -2.26
N THR A 246 0.28 12.09 -2.83
CA THR A 246 1.44 11.20 -2.74
C THR A 246 2.58 11.53 -3.72
N GLY A 247 2.44 12.59 -4.53
CA GLY A 247 3.45 13.06 -5.49
C GLY A 247 3.63 12.18 -6.74
N VAL A 248 2.78 11.18 -6.93
CA VAL A 248 2.83 10.30 -8.12
C VAL A 248 2.38 11.04 -9.37
N LEU A 249 1.39 11.93 -9.23
CA LEU A 249 0.91 12.81 -10.31
C LEU A 249 1.23 14.27 -9.97
N SER A 250 1.49 15.07 -11.01
CA SER A 250 1.48 16.52 -10.84
C SER A 250 0.04 17.02 -10.72
N LYS A 251 -0.12 18.16 -10.04
CA LYS A 251 -1.43 18.81 -9.88
C LYS A 251 -2.08 19.09 -11.24
N GLU A 252 -1.31 19.62 -12.19
CA GLU A 252 -1.80 19.95 -13.56
C GLU A 252 -2.31 18.71 -14.30
N MET A 253 -1.55 17.61 -14.23
CA MET A 253 -1.96 16.35 -14.87
C MET A 253 -3.19 15.76 -14.19
N GLY A 254 -3.23 15.76 -12.86
CA GLY A 254 -4.36 15.27 -12.10
C GLY A 254 -5.64 16.08 -12.34
N GLU A 255 -5.54 17.42 -12.36
CA GLU A 255 -6.67 18.29 -12.69
C GLU A 255 -7.18 18.03 -14.12
N SER A 256 -6.28 17.77 -15.06
CA SER A 256 -6.66 17.38 -16.42
C SER A 256 -7.46 16.08 -16.44
N TRP A 257 -7.05 15.08 -15.65
CA TRP A 257 -7.77 13.80 -15.55
C TRP A 257 -9.13 13.93 -14.85
N MET A 258 -9.23 14.79 -13.84
CA MET A 258 -10.47 15.04 -13.11
C MET A 258 -11.56 15.75 -13.95
N ARG A 259 -11.19 16.39 -15.07
CA ARG A 259 -12.14 17.01 -16.02
C ARG A 259 -12.88 15.99 -16.86
N ASP A 260 -12.37 14.76 -16.96
CA ASP A 260 -12.98 13.70 -17.76
C ASP A 260 -14.23 13.14 -17.05
N SER A 261 -15.40 13.32 -17.68
CA SER A 261 -16.69 12.94 -17.09
C SER A 261 -17.00 11.45 -17.16
N PHE A 262 -16.36 10.74 -18.08
CA PHE A 262 -16.56 9.31 -18.34
C PHE A 262 -15.23 8.53 -18.23
N TYR A 263 -14.31 8.97 -17.37
CA TYR A 263 -13.07 8.24 -17.21
C TYR A 263 -13.32 6.83 -16.69
N ILE A 264 -12.83 5.85 -17.43
CA ILE A 264 -12.73 4.45 -17.03
C ILE A 264 -11.36 3.92 -17.43
N PRO A 265 -10.73 3.09 -16.63
CA PRO A 265 -9.51 2.42 -17.02
C PRO A 265 -9.82 1.37 -18.09
N PHE A 266 -9.19 1.51 -19.26
CA PHE A 266 -9.25 0.50 -20.30
C PHE A 266 -7.98 -0.33 -20.26
N TYR A 267 -8.10 -1.59 -19.96
CA TYR A 267 -7.05 -2.60 -20.14
C TYR A 267 -7.49 -3.60 -21.20
N ARG A 268 -6.54 -4.19 -21.89
CA ARG A 268 -6.78 -5.14 -22.96
C ARG A 268 -6.12 -6.46 -22.62
N GLN A 269 -6.77 -7.55 -22.97
CA GLN A 269 -6.19 -8.88 -22.86
C GLN A 269 -5.03 -8.98 -23.86
N MET A 270 -3.84 -9.32 -23.38
CA MET A 270 -2.70 -9.68 -24.19
C MET A 270 -2.57 -11.21 -24.19
N GLU A 271 -2.34 -11.81 -25.35
CA GLU A 271 -2.10 -13.25 -25.42
C GLU A 271 -0.91 -13.63 -24.52
N GLY A 272 -1.16 -14.52 -23.55
CA GLY A 272 -0.15 -15.00 -22.60
C GLY A 272 0.04 -14.18 -21.32
N GLU A 273 -0.68 -13.07 -21.12
CA GLU A 273 -0.69 -12.33 -19.86
C GLU A 273 -2.12 -12.32 -19.28
N GLU A 274 -2.24 -12.65 -17.99
CA GLU A 274 -3.54 -12.72 -17.31
C GLU A 274 -4.27 -11.37 -17.26
N THR A 275 -3.54 -10.24 -17.30
CA THR A 275 -4.14 -8.89 -17.41
C THR A 275 -3.14 -7.90 -18.01
N SER A 276 -3.61 -6.99 -18.86
CA SER A 276 -2.81 -5.90 -19.47
C SER A 276 -2.78 -4.60 -18.66
N GLY A 277 -3.15 -4.67 -17.38
CA GLY A 277 -3.21 -3.51 -16.47
C GLY A 277 -1.86 -2.95 -16.05
N PRO A 278 -1.85 -1.90 -15.20
CA PRO A 278 -0.61 -1.35 -14.67
C PRO A 278 0.10 -2.43 -13.87
N ARG A 279 1.32 -2.77 -14.31
CA ARG A 279 2.16 -3.71 -13.58
C ARG A 279 2.54 -3.08 -12.25
N LEU A 280 2.23 -3.78 -11.17
CA LEU A 280 2.71 -3.46 -9.84
C LEU A 280 4.23 -3.65 -9.86
N LEU A 281 4.96 -2.55 -10.04
CA LEU A 281 6.41 -2.61 -9.99
C LEU A 281 6.86 -2.89 -8.57
N SER A 282 7.78 -3.77 -8.48
CA SER A 282 8.21 -4.48 -7.30
C SER A 282 9.08 -3.69 -6.32
N GLY A 283 9.25 -2.41 -6.50
CA GLY A 283 10.06 -1.59 -5.60
C GLY A 283 9.32 -0.36 -5.09
N LEU A 284 9.80 0.29 -4.04
CA LEU A 284 9.36 1.63 -3.64
C LEU A 284 9.66 2.64 -4.74
N ALA A 285 10.74 2.42 -5.46
CA ALA A 285 11.20 3.29 -6.51
C ALA A 285 10.70 2.80 -7.88
N GLY A 286 10.26 3.72 -8.73
CA GLY A 286 10.00 3.40 -10.13
C GLY A 286 8.57 3.04 -10.50
N GLN A 287 7.59 3.34 -9.68
CA GLN A 287 6.18 3.08 -9.99
C GLN A 287 5.74 3.77 -11.30
N ARG A 288 5.26 2.99 -12.25
CA ARG A 288 4.62 3.50 -13.48
C ARG A 288 3.12 3.18 -13.41
N LEU A 289 2.31 4.22 -13.29
CA LEU A 289 0.86 4.07 -13.17
C LEU A 289 0.14 3.87 -14.50
N THR A 290 0.72 4.32 -15.60
CA THR A 290 0.03 4.26 -16.88
C THR A 290 0.99 3.95 -18.02
N PRO A 291 0.88 2.82 -18.69
CA PRO A 291 1.32 2.72 -20.06
C PRO A 291 0.46 3.69 -20.90
N LYS A 292 1.08 4.42 -21.83
CA LYS A 292 0.32 5.18 -22.84
C LYS A 292 -0.64 4.21 -23.53
N ILE A 293 -1.93 4.53 -23.58
CA ILE A 293 -2.91 3.77 -24.34
C ILE A 293 -2.47 3.86 -25.81
N LYS A 294 -1.93 2.75 -26.32
CA LYS A 294 -1.67 2.59 -27.75
C LYS A 294 -2.93 1.96 -28.33
N GLY A 295 -3.50 2.59 -29.35
CA GLY A 295 -4.65 2.03 -30.06
C GLY A 295 -4.37 0.59 -30.51
N GLY A 296 -5.32 -0.33 -30.31
CA GLY A 296 -5.25 -1.74 -30.67
C GLY A 296 -6.66 -2.32 -30.81
N GLU A 297 -6.83 -3.42 -31.54
CA GLU A 297 -8.12 -4.08 -31.82
C GLU A 297 -8.41 -5.25 -30.87
N GLN A 298 -7.59 -5.46 -29.83
CA GLN A 298 -7.77 -6.55 -28.87
C GLN A 298 -9.00 -6.37 -28.00
N LYS A 299 -9.57 -7.49 -27.52
CA LYS A 299 -10.74 -7.52 -26.65
C LYS A 299 -10.45 -6.77 -25.34
N LEU A 300 -11.40 -5.93 -24.92
CA LEU A 300 -11.32 -5.22 -23.63
C LEU A 300 -11.56 -6.20 -22.48
N ASP A 301 -10.81 -6.03 -21.40
CA ASP A 301 -11.06 -6.72 -20.14
C ASP A 301 -12.38 -6.24 -19.51
N ASP A 302 -12.92 -7.06 -18.61
CA ASP A 302 -14.09 -6.71 -17.82
C ASP A 302 -13.90 -5.36 -17.12
N PHE A 303 -14.84 -4.45 -17.30
CA PHE A 303 -14.83 -3.11 -16.69
C PHE A 303 -14.59 -3.16 -15.17
N PHE A 304 -15.27 -4.09 -14.50
CA PHE A 304 -15.20 -4.20 -13.06
C PHE A 304 -13.78 -4.65 -12.59
N VAL A 305 -13.21 -5.65 -13.26
CA VAL A 305 -11.83 -6.10 -13.03
C VAL A 305 -10.86 -4.94 -13.23
N ASN A 306 -11.04 -4.16 -14.30
CA ASN A 306 -10.21 -3.00 -14.59
C ASN A 306 -10.30 -1.92 -13.51
N VAL A 307 -11.49 -1.65 -12.99
CA VAL A 307 -11.70 -0.66 -11.92
C VAL A 307 -11.05 -1.10 -10.62
N VAL A 308 -11.23 -2.36 -10.24
CA VAL A 308 -10.61 -2.95 -9.04
C VAL A 308 -9.08 -2.91 -9.14
N GLN A 309 -8.55 -3.34 -10.28
CA GLN A 309 -7.11 -3.34 -10.54
C GLN A 309 -6.51 -1.92 -10.53
N ASN A 310 -7.16 -0.97 -11.19
CA ASN A 310 -6.70 0.41 -11.22
C ASN A 310 -6.71 1.04 -9.83
N THR A 311 -7.77 0.81 -9.05
CA THR A 311 -7.87 1.31 -7.68
C THR A 311 -6.75 0.76 -6.81
N ARG A 312 -6.52 -0.56 -6.86
CA ARG A 312 -5.44 -1.22 -6.12
C ARG A 312 -4.07 -0.69 -6.55
N ALA A 313 -3.79 -0.65 -7.85
CA ALA A 313 -2.52 -0.18 -8.37
C ALA A 313 -2.23 1.29 -8.00
N ALA A 314 -3.24 2.15 -8.06
CA ALA A 314 -3.11 3.55 -7.69
C ALA A 314 -2.80 3.72 -6.19
N ILE A 315 -3.53 3.02 -5.32
CA ILE A 315 -3.32 3.08 -3.87
C ILE A 315 -1.93 2.55 -3.50
N GLU A 316 -1.54 1.39 -4.03
CA GLU A 316 -0.22 0.83 -3.76
C GLU A 316 0.92 1.72 -4.27
N ALA A 317 0.77 2.28 -5.48
CA ALA A 317 1.78 3.18 -6.03
C ALA A 317 1.92 4.46 -5.21
N GLY A 318 0.81 5.05 -4.78
CA GLY A 318 0.81 6.23 -3.93
C GLY A 318 1.47 5.96 -2.58
N LEU A 319 1.07 4.87 -1.90
CA LEU A 319 1.61 4.49 -0.61
C LEU A 319 3.13 4.24 -0.66
N LYS A 320 3.59 3.48 -1.68
CA LYS A 320 5.01 3.18 -1.89
C LYS A 320 5.81 4.45 -2.19
N ASN A 321 5.29 5.32 -3.07
CA ASN A 321 5.98 6.55 -3.41
C ASN A 321 6.11 7.50 -2.22
N GLU A 322 5.06 7.67 -1.43
CA GLU A 322 5.11 8.52 -0.23
C GLU A 322 6.08 7.96 0.81
N ALA A 323 6.07 6.65 1.03
CA ALA A 323 7.04 6.00 1.90
C ALA A 323 8.48 6.22 1.41
N ALA A 324 8.74 6.13 0.12
CA ALA A 324 10.07 6.40 -0.46
C ALA A 324 10.47 7.89 -0.30
N ARG A 325 9.57 8.82 -0.62
CA ARG A 325 9.82 10.27 -0.46
C ARG A 325 10.19 10.64 0.97
N LYS A 326 9.40 10.18 1.94
CA LYS A 326 9.65 10.45 3.36
C LYS A 326 11.00 9.89 3.81
N LYS A 327 11.37 8.68 3.42
CA LYS A 327 12.66 8.07 3.77
C LYS A 327 13.84 8.79 3.16
N ILE A 328 13.78 9.12 1.88
CA ILE A 328 14.82 9.90 1.20
C ILE A 328 14.99 11.26 1.85
N SER A 329 13.92 11.90 2.31
CA SER A 329 14.02 13.18 3.00
C SER A 329 14.91 13.14 4.25
N TYR A 330 14.99 12.01 4.94
CA TYR A 330 15.94 11.79 6.04
C TYR A 330 17.34 11.43 5.53
N ALA A 331 17.42 10.50 4.56
CA ALA A 331 18.69 10.05 4.03
C ALA A 331 19.53 11.18 3.42
N VAL A 332 18.89 12.20 2.87
CA VAL A 332 19.57 13.39 2.33
C VAL A 332 20.09 14.32 3.43
N ARG A 333 19.46 14.31 4.61
CA ARG A 333 19.81 15.21 5.73
C ARG A 333 20.80 14.60 6.73
N LEU A 334 20.97 13.29 6.69
CA LEU A 334 21.85 12.56 7.59
C LEU A 334 23.12 12.16 6.86
N ASN A 335 24.27 12.42 7.47
CA ASN A 335 25.56 11.97 6.97
C ASN A 335 25.90 10.60 7.54
N ASP A 336 26.49 9.76 6.71
CA ASP A 336 27.15 8.54 7.16
C ASP A 336 28.34 8.91 8.04
N PRO A 337 28.42 8.44 9.31
CA PRO A 337 29.50 8.78 10.21
C PRO A 337 30.90 8.37 9.70
N ALA A 338 30.95 7.31 8.90
CA ALA A 338 32.22 6.79 8.39
C ALA A 338 32.73 7.52 7.15
N MET A 339 31.82 7.94 6.26
CA MET A 339 32.20 8.60 5.02
C MET A 339 31.98 10.11 5.04
N ASN A 340 31.28 10.63 6.06
CA ASN A 340 30.89 12.03 6.19
C ASN A 340 30.16 12.59 4.95
N VAL A 341 29.38 11.74 4.30
CA VAL A 341 28.52 12.10 3.15
C VAL A 341 27.08 11.75 3.46
N PRO A 342 26.09 12.43 2.84
CA PRO A 342 24.70 12.08 3.01
C PRO A 342 24.42 10.64 2.61
N TYR A 343 23.54 9.94 3.35
CA TYR A 343 23.08 8.59 2.99
C TYR A 343 22.42 8.52 1.62
N ALA A 344 21.83 9.63 1.16
CA ALA A 344 21.33 9.74 -0.22
C ALA A 344 21.60 11.13 -0.78
N MET A 345 21.89 11.20 -2.09
CA MET A 345 22.13 12.44 -2.81
C MET A 345 21.32 12.47 -4.10
N LYS A 346 20.72 13.63 -4.40
CA LYS A 346 20.03 13.85 -5.68
C LYS A 346 21.02 13.84 -6.84
N VAL A 347 20.72 13.05 -7.88
CA VAL A 347 21.58 12.91 -9.06
C VAL A 347 20.82 13.18 -10.36
N ASN A 348 21.56 13.38 -11.44
CA ASN A 348 20.96 13.64 -12.76
C ASN A 348 20.39 12.34 -13.37
N LYS A 349 19.38 12.46 -14.21
CA LYS A 349 18.74 11.37 -14.96
C LYS A 349 19.73 10.48 -15.73
N LYS A 350 20.88 11.01 -16.14
CA LYS A 350 21.93 10.22 -16.84
C LYS A 350 22.44 9.02 -16.02
N PHE A 351 22.31 9.09 -14.68
CA PHE A 351 22.69 8.02 -13.75
C PHE A 351 21.55 7.05 -13.43
N ALA A 352 20.40 7.16 -14.09
CA ALA A 352 19.21 6.33 -13.82
C ALA A 352 19.41 4.81 -14.00
N GLY A 353 20.49 4.41 -14.69
CA GLY A 353 20.85 3.02 -14.91
C GLY A 353 21.84 2.46 -13.89
N ASP A 354 22.37 3.29 -12.99
CA ASP A 354 23.33 2.84 -11.97
C ASP A 354 22.62 2.01 -10.91
N ASN A 355 23.29 0.95 -10.42
CA ASN A 355 22.69 0.01 -9.46
C ASN A 355 22.43 0.62 -8.08
N ASP A 356 23.13 1.71 -7.75
CA ASP A 356 23.01 2.46 -6.49
C ASP A 356 22.04 3.64 -6.58
N VAL A 357 21.35 3.80 -7.73
CA VAL A 357 20.42 4.89 -7.96
C VAL A 357 18.97 4.39 -7.92
N ILE A 358 18.18 5.05 -7.10
CA ILE A 358 16.74 4.83 -7.03
C ILE A 358 15.98 5.99 -7.67
N ARG A 359 14.79 5.70 -8.16
CA ARG A 359 13.90 6.68 -8.74
C ARG A 359 12.66 6.82 -7.85
N ILE A 360 12.32 8.04 -7.48
CA ILE A 360 11.05 8.39 -6.82
C ILE A 360 10.31 9.43 -7.67
N ARG A 361 9.02 9.61 -7.39
CA ARG A 361 8.23 10.64 -8.05
C ARG A 361 7.98 11.81 -7.11
N GLU A 362 8.31 13.00 -7.58
CA GLU A 362 8.05 14.26 -6.90
C GLU A 362 7.25 15.15 -7.86
N ASP A 363 6.03 15.50 -7.48
CA ASP A 363 5.12 16.31 -8.30
C ASP A 363 4.98 15.76 -9.74
N GLY A 364 4.77 14.45 -9.84
CA GLY A 364 4.62 13.75 -11.11
C GLY A 364 5.89 13.61 -11.97
N LYS A 365 7.04 14.11 -11.51
CA LYS A 365 8.32 14.01 -12.20
C LYS A 365 9.20 12.93 -11.61
N ASP A 366 9.95 12.25 -12.45
CA ASP A 366 10.95 11.28 -12.00
C ASP A 366 12.18 12.02 -11.45
N VAL A 367 12.51 11.77 -10.19
CA VAL A 367 13.67 12.29 -9.49
C VAL A 367 14.55 11.13 -9.06
N TYR A 368 15.85 11.28 -9.19
CA TYR A 368 16.83 10.23 -9.00
C TYR A 368 17.71 10.54 -7.81
N TYR A 369 17.93 9.53 -6.96
CA TYR A 369 18.78 9.64 -5.78
C TYR A 369 19.77 8.49 -5.75
N ARG A 370 21.05 8.81 -5.59
CA ARG A 370 22.10 7.83 -5.28
C ARG A 370 22.09 7.55 -3.80
N VAL A 371 22.03 6.29 -3.42
CA VAL A 371 22.04 5.82 -2.03
C VAL A 371 23.40 5.22 -1.73
N ALA A 372 24.13 5.84 -0.79
CA ALA A 372 25.53 5.47 -0.48
C ALA A 372 25.62 4.17 0.31
N ASP A 373 24.66 3.90 1.19
CA ASP A 373 24.67 2.72 2.05
C ASP A 373 23.99 1.52 1.37
N PRO A 374 24.72 0.37 1.18
CA PRO A 374 24.18 -0.79 0.48
C PRO A 374 23.01 -1.46 1.19
N LEU A 375 22.98 -1.45 2.53
CA LEU A 375 21.90 -2.05 3.31
C LEU A 375 20.61 -1.22 3.17
N LEU A 376 20.74 0.11 3.21
CA LEU A 376 19.65 1.03 2.96
C LEU A 376 19.13 0.88 1.53
N LEU A 377 20.03 0.86 0.53
CA LEU A 377 19.71 0.66 -0.87
C LEU A 377 18.95 -0.65 -1.09
N SER A 378 19.47 -1.76 -0.57
CA SER A 378 18.83 -3.07 -0.64
C SER A 378 17.47 -3.07 0.05
N SER A 379 17.34 -2.42 1.21
CA SER A 379 16.04 -2.23 1.87
C SER A 379 15.06 -1.42 1.04
N MET A 380 15.50 -0.45 0.25
CA MET A 380 14.65 0.37 -0.63
C MET A 380 14.31 -0.30 -1.95
N GLN A 381 15.11 -1.25 -2.40
CA GLN A 381 14.89 -2.02 -3.63
C GLN A 381 14.14 -3.33 -3.39
N SER A 382 14.19 -3.89 -2.17
CA SER A 382 13.74 -5.25 -1.81
C SER A 382 12.23 -5.41 -1.69
N PHE A 383 11.44 -4.69 -2.44
CA PHE A 383 9.97 -4.72 -2.34
C PHE A 383 9.28 -5.79 -3.16
N THR A 384 10.05 -6.59 -3.90
CA THR A 384 9.53 -7.78 -4.54
C THR A 384 9.60 -8.97 -3.62
N THR A 385 8.48 -9.62 -3.45
CA THR A 385 8.52 -11.06 -3.15
C THR A 385 9.17 -11.72 -4.36
N PRO A 386 10.38 -12.28 -4.26
CA PRO A 386 10.94 -12.99 -5.39
C PRO A 386 9.94 -14.07 -5.80
N HIS A 387 9.62 -14.11 -7.08
CA HIS A 387 8.81 -15.20 -7.62
C HIS A 387 9.65 -16.48 -7.54
N ILE A 388 9.39 -17.29 -6.53
CA ILE A 388 10.04 -18.60 -6.38
C ILE A 388 9.10 -19.61 -7.03
N PRO A 389 9.46 -20.16 -8.19
CA PRO A 389 8.63 -21.16 -8.86
C PRO A 389 8.31 -22.32 -7.91
N GLY A 390 7.06 -22.74 -7.84
CA GLY A 390 6.64 -23.88 -7.02
C GLY A 390 6.43 -23.59 -5.53
N ILE A 391 6.78 -22.41 -5.00
CA ILE A 391 6.55 -22.06 -3.59
C ILE A 391 5.06 -22.14 -3.20
N GLN A 392 4.18 -21.84 -4.14
CA GLN A 392 2.73 -21.92 -3.94
C GLN A 392 2.27 -23.34 -3.64
N ILE A 393 2.89 -24.35 -4.27
CA ILE A 393 2.57 -25.75 -4.05
C ILE A 393 3.11 -26.20 -2.68
N LEU A 394 4.35 -25.83 -2.36
CA LEU A 394 5.00 -26.16 -1.08
C LEU A 394 4.32 -25.48 0.12
N SER A 395 3.75 -24.31 -0.07
CA SER A 395 3.09 -23.56 1.00
C SER A 395 1.65 -23.98 1.28
N LYS A 396 0.97 -24.69 0.37
CA LYS A 396 -0.44 -25.09 0.52
C LYS A 396 -0.72 -25.84 1.83
N PRO A 397 0.02 -26.92 2.20
CA PRO A 397 -0.25 -27.63 3.45
C PRO A 397 -0.09 -26.75 4.69
N ALA A 398 0.97 -25.94 4.71
CA ALA A 398 1.22 -25.01 5.82
C ALA A 398 0.17 -23.89 5.89
N THR A 399 -0.36 -23.46 4.77
CA THR A 399 -1.43 -22.46 4.70
C THR A 399 -2.73 -23.05 5.23
N VAL A 400 -3.11 -24.23 4.77
CA VAL A 400 -4.32 -24.93 5.27
C VAL A 400 -4.24 -25.16 6.79
N LEU A 401 -3.10 -25.66 7.29
CA LEU A 401 -2.92 -25.87 8.71
C LEU A 401 -3.01 -24.56 9.52
N ARG A 402 -2.37 -23.48 9.02
CA ARG A 402 -2.49 -22.15 9.66
C ARG A 402 -3.94 -21.69 9.71
N GLU A 403 -4.67 -21.80 8.60
CA GLU A 403 -6.06 -21.40 8.52
C GLU A 403 -6.97 -22.22 9.46
N MET A 404 -6.75 -23.51 9.56
CA MET A 404 -7.51 -24.37 10.48
C MET A 404 -7.25 -24.00 11.94
N VAL A 405 -5.99 -23.86 12.32
CA VAL A 405 -5.59 -23.53 13.70
C VAL A 405 -6.05 -22.11 14.08
N THR A 406 -5.86 -21.12 13.22
CA THR A 406 -6.23 -19.73 13.56
C THR A 406 -7.73 -19.49 13.64
N ARG A 407 -8.55 -20.37 13.05
CA ARG A 407 -10.02 -20.30 13.11
C ARG A 407 -10.64 -21.15 14.23
N ASP A 408 -9.82 -21.88 14.98
CA ASP A 408 -10.28 -22.57 16.17
C ASP A 408 -10.65 -21.57 17.28
N PRO A 409 -11.86 -21.63 17.86
CA PRO A 409 -12.30 -20.71 18.91
C PRO A 409 -11.42 -20.74 20.16
N GLY A 410 -10.93 -21.93 20.55
CA GLY A 410 -10.01 -22.09 21.68
C GLY A 410 -8.68 -21.38 21.40
N PHE A 411 -8.16 -21.52 20.19
CA PHE A 411 -6.97 -20.81 19.75
C PHE A 411 -7.18 -19.29 19.72
N MET A 412 -8.34 -18.80 19.28
CA MET A 412 -8.66 -17.37 19.28
C MET A 412 -8.62 -16.78 20.69
N MET A 413 -9.22 -17.48 21.66
CA MET A 413 -9.20 -17.06 23.07
C MET A 413 -7.79 -17.09 23.63
N ALA A 414 -7.07 -18.19 23.47
CA ALA A 414 -5.67 -18.30 23.92
C ALA A 414 -4.79 -17.23 23.29
N ASN A 415 -5.00 -16.93 22.01
CA ASN A 415 -4.30 -15.86 21.30
C ASN A 415 -4.61 -14.48 21.90
N LEU A 416 -5.87 -14.16 22.17
CA LEU A 416 -6.26 -12.89 22.78
C LEU A 416 -5.52 -12.68 24.12
N PHE A 417 -5.45 -13.70 24.95
CA PHE A 417 -4.71 -13.64 26.21
C PHE A 417 -3.22 -13.43 25.97
N ARG A 418 -2.59 -14.29 25.16
CA ARG A 418 -1.17 -14.22 24.86
C ARG A 418 -0.80 -12.89 24.22
N ASP A 419 -1.59 -12.42 23.27
CA ASP A 419 -1.33 -11.18 22.55
C ASP A 419 -1.51 -9.96 23.46
N SER A 420 -2.48 -10.00 24.39
CA SER A 420 -2.65 -8.99 25.45
C SER A 420 -1.42 -8.88 26.36
N PHE A 421 -0.86 -10.01 26.78
CA PHE A 421 0.36 -10.01 27.59
C PHE A 421 1.58 -9.59 26.78
N SER A 422 1.71 -10.05 25.54
CA SER A 422 2.76 -9.63 24.63
C SER A 422 2.71 -8.11 24.37
N ALA A 423 1.52 -7.56 24.14
CA ALA A 423 1.30 -6.14 23.98
C ALA A 423 1.68 -5.35 25.24
N TRP A 424 1.31 -5.86 26.42
CA TRP A 424 1.75 -5.25 27.69
C TRP A 424 3.26 -5.27 27.83
N PHE A 425 3.90 -6.38 27.51
CA PHE A 425 5.35 -6.51 27.60
C PHE A 425 6.10 -5.57 26.65
N THR A 426 5.64 -5.44 25.40
CA THR A 426 6.39 -4.84 24.31
C THR A 426 5.98 -3.39 23.97
N SER A 427 4.74 -2.99 24.21
CA SER A 427 4.26 -1.65 23.78
C SER A 427 4.80 -0.49 24.61
N GLY A 428 5.10 -0.72 25.89
CA GLY A 428 5.45 0.38 26.80
C GLY A 428 4.31 1.41 27.04
N ALA A 429 3.10 1.13 26.53
CA ALA A 429 1.96 2.02 26.67
C ALA A 429 1.54 2.13 28.14
N LYS A 430 1.61 3.34 28.70
CA LYS A 430 1.17 3.60 30.08
C LYS A 430 -0.34 3.44 30.15
N GLY A 431 -0.82 2.77 31.21
CA GLY A 431 -2.26 2.56 31.40
C GLY A 431 -2.84 1.35 30.66
N TYR A 432 -2.08 0.66 29.80
CA TYR A 432 -2.51 -0.59 29.21
C TYR A 432 -2.59 -1.69 30.27
N LYS A 433 -3.77 -2.28 30.43
CA LYS A 433 -4.02 -3.38 31.35
C LYS A 433 -4.22 -4.66 30.51
N PRO A 434 -3.35 -5.68 30.65
CA PRO A 434 -3.50 -6.92 29.90
C PRO A 434 -4.92 -7.48 30.06
N ILE A 435 -5.43 -8.11 29.01
CA ILE A 435 -6.76 -8.72 28.95
C ILE A 435 -7.89 -7.67 29.03
N ILE A 436 -7.97 -6.85 30.07
CA ILE A 436 -9.06 -5.88 30.31
C ILE A 436 -9.15 -4.87 29.16
N SER A 437 -8.00 -4.28 28.76
CA SER A 437 -7.97 -3.31 27.66
C SER A 437 -8.34 -3.96 26.33
N SER A 438 -7.87 -5.18 26.07
CA SER A 438 -8.19 -5.91 24.85
C SER A 438 -9.65 -6.36 24.80
N LEU A 439 -10.23 -6.85 25.91
CA LEU A 439 -11.66 -7.21 25.99
C LEU A 439 -12.57 -6.00 25.82
N LYS A 440 -12.22 -4.86 26.43
CA LYS A 440 -12.94 -3.59 26.18
C LYS A 440 -12.97 -3.26 24.70
N GLN A 441 -11.83 -3.29 24.05
CA GLN A 441 -11.72 -2.99 22.63
C GLN A 441 -12.41 -4.06 21.76
N LEU A 442 -12.41 -5.32 22.20
CA LEU A 442 -13.11 -6.40 21.51
C LEU A 442 -14.62 -6.11 21.43
N THR A 443 -15.24 -5.75 22.56
CA THR A 443 -16.67 -5.39 22.59
C THR A 443 -16.98 -4.16 21.74
N GLN A 444 -16.15 -3.11 21.82
CA GLN A 444 -16.33 -1.90 21.04
C GLN A 444 -16.12 -2.14 19.54
N THR A 445 -15.13 -2.93 19.16
CA THR A 445 -14.85 -3.29 17.76
C THR A 445 -15.96 -4.16 17.19
N ALA A 446 -16.43 -5.14 17.93
CA ALA A 446 -17.56 -5.98 17.53
C ALA A 446 -18.85 -5.17 17.34
N ALA A 447 -19.08 -4.16 18.16
CA ALA A 447 -20.18 -3.20 18.01
C ALA A 447 -19.94 -2.12 16.95
N ASN A 448 -18.77 -2.14 16.28
CA ASN A 448 -18.35 -1.16 15.27
C ASN A 448 -18.30 0.31 15.78
N ILE A 449 -18.03 0.50 17.07
CA ILE A 449 -17.97 1.81 17.73
C ILE A 449 -16.56 2.20 18.21
N SER A 450 -15.53 1.36 17.95
CA SER A 450 -14.14 1.67 18.32
C SER A 450 -13.49 2.59 17.29
N PRO A 451 -13.17 3.86 17.64
CA PRO A 451 -12.45 4.78 16.76
C PRO A 451 -11.03 4.28 16.46
N GLU A 452 -10.37 3.64 17.41
CA GLU A 452 -9.02 3.13 17.27
C GLU A 452 -8.98 1.93 16.31
N ALA A 453 -9.97 1.04 16.39
CA ALA A 453 -10.09 -0.06 15.44
C ALA A 453 -10.35 0.48 14.02
N GLN A 454 -11.19 1.50 13.87
CA GLN A 454 -11.43 2.14 12.57
C GLN A 454 -10.17 2.85 12.04
N LEU A 455 -9.40 3.51 12.90
CA LEU A 455 -8.10 4.09 12.56
C LEU A 455 -7.15 3.02 12.02
N LEU A 456 -7.00 1.92 12.75
CA LEU A 456 -6.13 0.81 12.35
C LEU A 456 -6.57 0.17 11.04
N MET A 457 -7.85 -0.13 10.88
CA MET A 457 -8.39 -0.67 9.63
C MET A 457 -8.15 0.27 8.45
N SER A 458 -8.38 1.58 8.64
CA SER A 458 -8.11 2.59 7.61
C SER A 458 -6.63 2.67 7.22
N ALA A 459 -5.74 2.42 8.16
CA ALA A 459 -4.30 2.32 7.93
C ALA A 459 -3.87 0.94 7.36
N GLY A 460 -4.81 0.03 7.12
CA GLY A 460 -4.55 -1.29 6.56
C GLY A 460 -4.22 -2.38 7.57
N VAL A 461 -4.38 -2.12 8.87
CA VAL A 461 -4.13 -3.11 9.93
C VAL A 461 -5.36 -3.98 10.14
N GLY A 462 -5.19 -5.29 10.17
CA GLY A 462 -6.26 -6.24 10.51
C GLY A 462 -7.27 -6.54 9.40
N THR A 463 -7.11 -5.95 8.21
CA THR A 463 -7.95 -6.25 7.05
C THR A 463 -7.11 -6.91 5.97
N GLY A 464 -7.66 -7.87 5.26
CA GLY A 464 -7.02 -8.20 4.02
C GLY A 464 -6.55 -9.61 3.77
N TYR A 465 -6.99 -10.59 4.55
CA TYR A 465 -6.90 -11.97 4.06
C TYR A 465 -7.81 -12.18 2.84
N GLU A 466 -8.95 -11.51 2.82
CA GLU A 466 -9.95 -11.58 1.74
C GLU A 466 -9.43 -11.04 0.38
N PHE A 467 -8.51 -10.06 0.40
CA PHE A 467 -8.07 -9.34 -0.80
C PHE A 467 -6.56 -9.48 -1.10
N LYS A 468 -5.87 -10.42 -0.43
CA LYS A 468 -4.45 -10.72 -0.72
C LYS A 468 -4.24 -11.58 -1.97
N ALA A 469 -5.33 -12.15 -2.49
CA ALA A 469 -5.34 -12.94 -3.71
C ALA A 469 -4.97 -12.09 -4.95
N ASN A 470 -4.85 -12.72 -6.08
CA ASN A 470 -4.65 -12.03 -7.35
C ASN A 470 -5.83 -11.06 -7.64
N VAL A 471 -5.69 -10.24 -8.65
CA VAL A 471 -6.70 -9.20 -8.97
C VAL A 471 -8.05 -9.81 -9.35
N LEU A 472 -8.07 -10.96 -10.03
CA LEU A 472 -9.29 -11.63 -10.46
C LEU A 472 -10.07 -12.14 -9.24
N ASP A 473 -9.39 -12.84 -8.32
CA ASP A 473 -10.01 -13.32 -7.08
C ASP A 473 -10.54 -12.14 -6.23
N THR A 474 -9.79 -11.03 -6.20
CA THR A 474 -10.23 -9.79 -5.53
C THR A 474 -11.49 -9.23 -6.18
N ALA A 475 -11.54 -9.18 -7.51
CA ALA A 475 -12.70 -8.66 -8.22
C ALA A 475 -13.94 -9.56 -8.03
N GLU A 476 -13.77 -10.87 -8.05
CA GLU A 476 -14.85 -11.83 -7.79
C GLU A 476 -15.38 -11.69 -6.36
N GLU A 477 -14.48 -11.57 -5.37
CA GLU A 477 -14.87 -11.39 -3.97
C GLU A 477 -15.61 -10.06 -3.75
N VAL A 478 -15.14 -8.96 -4.33
CA VAL A 478 -15.84 -7.67 -4.28
C VAL A 478 -17.21 -7.76 -4.93
N ARG A 479 -17.33 -8.41 -6.09
CA ARG A 479 -18.61 -8.63 -6.79
C ARG A 479 -19.56 -9.47 -5.94
N ARG A 480 -19.07 -10.51 -5.31
CA ARG A 480 -19.86 -11.36 -4.40
C ARG A 480 -20.39 -10.55 -3.21
N GLN A 481 -19.53 -9.78 -2.55
CA GLN A 481 -19.95 -8.94 -1.42
C GLN A 481 -20.99 -7.89 -1.84
N MET A 482 -20.91 -7.35 -3.04
CA MET A 482 -21.91 -6.44 -3.58
C MET A 482 -23.26 -7.15 -3.77
N ARG A 483 -23.29 -8.36 -4.34
CA ARG A 483 -24.52 -9.16 -4.49
C ARG A 483 -25.12 -9.54 -3.13
N GLU A 484 -24.28 -9.86 -2.14
CA GLU A 484 -24.72 -10.15 -0.78
C GLU A 484 -25.39 -8.92 -0.14
N ARG A 485 -24.82 -7.72 -0.29
CA ARG A 485 -25.40 -6.46 0.18
C ARG A 485 -26.71 -6.12 -0.53
N ALA A 486 -26.75 -6.31 -1.82
CA ALA A 486 -27.95 -6.08 -2.64
C ALA A 486 -29.06 -7.12 -2.43
N GLY A 487 -28.80 -8.20 -1.68
CA GLY A 487 -29.77 -9.27 -1.44
C GLY A 487 -30.05 -10.16 -2.66
N THR A 488 -29.23 -10.08 -3.70
CA THR A 488 -29.43 -10.77 -5.00
C THR A 488 -28.69 -12.09 -5.14
N LEU A 489 -28.18 -12.66 -4.03
CA LEU A 489 -27.59 -14.00 -4.04
C LEU A 489 -28.64 -15.06 -4.33
N THR A 490 -28.40 -15.91 -5.32
CA THR A 490 -29.28 -17.03 -5.69
C THR A 490 -29.32 -18.12 -4.62
N GLY A 491 -30.36 -18.96 -4.63
CA GLY A 491 -30.48 -20.07 -3.68
C GLY A 491 -29.32 -21.08 -3.80
N LEU A 492 -28.80 -21.31 -5.01
CA LEU A 492 -27.62 -22.14 -5.27
C LEU A 492 -26.34 -21.51 -4.69
N ASP A 493 -26.18 -20.20 -4.83
CA ASP A 493 -25.06 -19.46 -4.22
C ASP A 493 -25.10 -19.53 -2.69
N LYS A 494 -26.31 -19.46 -2.11
CA LYS A 494 -26.51 -19.60 -0.65
C LYS A 494 -26.22 -21.01 -0.15
N ALA A 495 -26.67 -22.04 -0.84
CA ALA A 495 -26.46 -23.44 -0.46
C ALA A 495 -24.98 -23.85 -0.55
N GLY A 496 -24.28 -23.47 -1.62
CA GLY A 496 -22.85 -23.70 -1.77
C GLY A 496 -21.98 -22.90 -0.78
N GLN A 497 -22.54 -21.87 -0.15
CA GLN A 497 -21.82 -20.99 0.75
C GLN A 497 -22.04 -21.27 2.23
N ALA A 498 -22.96 -22.16 2.63
CA ALA A 498 -23.21 -22.46 4.04
C ALA A 498 -21.96 -22.89 4.80
N PRO A 499 -21.10 -23.80 4.31
CA PRO A 499 -19.81 -24.12 4.95
C PRO A 499 -18.85 -22.93 4.95
N LEU A 500 -18.84 -22.15 3.87
CA LEU A 500 -18.01 -20.95 3.75
C LEU A 500 -18.50 -19.79 4.65
N ALA A 501 -19.77 -19.70 4.96
CA ALA A 501 -20.32 -18.70 5.88
C ALA A 501 -19.81 -18.91 7.31
N LEU A 502 -19.84 -20.16 7.81
CA LEU A 502 -19.24 -20.49 9.10
C LEU A 502 -17.73 -20.20 9.12
N TRP A 503 -17.03 -20.60 8.06
CA TRP A 503 -15.60 -20.36 7.90
C TRP A 503 -15.25 -18.86 7.94
N ARG A 504 -16.07 -18.01 7.31
CA ARG A 504 -15.93 -16.55 7.35
C ARG A 504 -16.26 -15.93 8.70
N GLN A 505 -17.25 -16.47 9.42
CA GLN A 505 -17.55 -16.00 10.78
C GLN A 505 -16.37 -16.27 11.73
N LEU A 506 -15.73 -17.42 11.62
CA LEU A 506 -14.52 -17.74 12.37
C LEU A 506 -13.36 -16.82 12.00
N GLU A 507 -13.18 -16.51 10.72
CA GLU A 507 -12.19 -15.54 10.25
C GLU A 507 -12.44 -14.13 10.79
N LYS A 508 -13.71 -13.68 10.83
CA LYS A 508 -14.08 -12.41 11.48
C LYS A 508 -13.73 -12.43 12.97
N GLY A 509 -13.96 -13.53 13.66
CA GLY A 509 -13.58 -13.70 15.08
C GLY A 509 -12.09 -13.55 15.30
N THR A 510 -11.26 -14.19 14.48
CA THR A 510 -9.79 -14.09 14.54
C THR A 510 -9.34 -12.65 14.28
N THR A 511 -9.88 -12.00 13.27
CA THR A 511 -9.57 -10.61 12.91
C THR A 511 -9.98 -9.65 14.04
N LEU A 512 -11.15 -9.84 14.64
CA LEU A 512 -11.61 -9.04 15.76
C LEU A 512 -10.70 -9.19 16.99
N SER A 513 -10.25 -10.39 17.30
CA SER A 513 -9.32 -10.67 18.41
C SER A 513 -7.98 -9.94 18.19
N ASP A 514 -7.38 -10.07 17.00
CA ASP A 514 -6.09 -9.43 16.67
C ASP A 514 -6.21 -7.90 16.69
N ILE A 515 -7.23 -7.35 16.02
CA ILE A 515 -7.39 -5.89 15.95
C ILE A 515 -7.72 -5.27 17.30
N SER A 516 -8.42 -6.00 18.19
CA SER A 516 -8.80 -5.49 19.50
C SER A 516 -7.59 -5.25 20.40
N THR A 517 -6.62 -6.16 20.42
CA THR A 517 -5.37 -5.97 21.17
C THR A 517 -4.57 -4.79 20.62
N ARG A 518 -4.49 -4.67 19.30
CA ARG A 518 -3.82 -3.55 18.63
C ARG A 518 -4.52 -2.23 18.89
N ALA A 519 -5.86 -2.20 18.83
CA ALA A 519 -6.67 -1.02 19.12
C ALA A 519 -6.53 -0.57 20.59
N ALA A 520 -6.41 -1.53 21.52
CA ALA A 520 -6.17 -1.23 22.92
C ALA A 520 -4.81 -0.53 23.15
N VAL A 521 -3.78 -0.93 22.41
CA VAL A 521 -2.47 -0.23 22.44
C VAL A 521 -2.58 1.15 21.80
N ALA A 522 -3.23 1.25 20.64
CA ALA A 522 -3.44 2.52 19.95
C ALA A 522 -4.20 3.53 20.84
N GLU A 523 -5.25 3.08 21.53
CA GLU A 523 -6.00 3.88 22.51
C GLU A 523 -5.07 4.49 23.59
N GLN A 524 -4.18 3.66 24.14
CA GLN A 524 -3.30 4.15 25.19
C GLN A 524 -2.22 5.09 24.65
N VAL A 525 -1.70 4.85 23.45
CA VAL A 525 -0.73 5.75 22.81
C VAL A 525 -1.38 7.12 22.57
N LEU A 526 -2.60 7.17 22.05
CA LEU A 526 -3.34 8.41 21.81
C LEU A 526 -3.65 9.14 23.14
N LYS A 527 -4.11 8.42 24.16
CA LYS A 527 -4.35 8.98 25.50
C LYS A 527 -3.10 9.56 26.16
N ASN A 528 -1.94 9.00 25.86
CA ASN A 528 -0.65 9.50 26.35
C ASN A 528 -0.07 10.63 25.48
N GLY A 529 -0.85 11.22 24.57
CA GLY A 529 -0.44 12.33 23.70
C GLY A 529 0.42 11.92 22.50
N GLY A 530 0.44 10.64 22.14
CA GLY A 530 1.06 10.18 20.91
C GLY A 530 0.23 10.59 19.67
N SER A 531 0.90 10.70 18.52
CA SER A 531 0.22 10.97 17.25
C SER A 531 -0.54 9.73 16.75
N ARG A 532 -1.46 9.94 15.80
CA ARG A 532 -2.14 8.83 15.10
C ARG A 532 -1.13 7.88 14.42
N ALA A 533 -0.08 8.44 13.82
CA ALA A 533 0.99 7.66 13.20
C ALA A 533 1.76 6.82 14.22
N ASP A 534 2.08 7.36 15.41
CA ASP A 534 2.68 6.58 16.50
C ASP A 534 1.76 5.46 16.98
N ALA A 535 0.47 5.74 17.12
CA ALA A 535 -0.51 4.75 17.54
C ALA A 535 -0.60 3.58 16.56
N VAL A 536 -0.69 3.87 15.27
CA VAL A 536 -0.70 2.86 14.20
C VAL A 536 0.62 2.08 14.19
N TYR A 537 1.76 2.77 14.24
CA TYR A 537 3.07 2.11 14.26
C TYR A 537 3.23 1.17 15.46
N GLN A 538 2.92 1.62 16.67
CA GLN A 538 3.04 0.79 17.87
C GLN A 538 2.08 -0.38 17.87
N ALA A 539 0.88 -0.20 17.34
CA ALA A 539 -0.11 -1.27 17.18
C ALA A 539 0.35 -2.35 16.19
N ILE A 540 0.98 -1.95 15.07
CA ILE A 540 1.55 -2.89 14.08
C ILE A 540 2.71 -3.67 14.69
N GLU A 541 3.58 -2.98 15.43
CA GLU A 541 4.83 -3.55 15.95
C GLU A 541 4.64 -4.54 17.12
N ILE A 542 3.45 -4.68 17.68
CA ILE A 542 3.15 -5.73 18.67
C ILE A 542 3.42 -7.10 18.07
N MET A 543 2.92 -7.34 16.86
CA MET A 543 3.08 -8.58 16.10
C MET A 543 3.06 -8.30 14.60
N ASN A 544 4.21 -7.97 14.03
CA ASN A 544 4.32 -7.72 12.59
C ASN A 544 4.77 -8.97 11.84
N PHE A 545 3.88 -9.94 11.67
CA PHE A 545 4.16 -11.19 10.96
C PHE A 545 4.36 -11.03 9.45
N ASN A 546 4.12 -9.85 8.91
CA ASN A 546 4.39 -9.55 7.50
C ASN A 546 5.86 -9.21 7.23
N ARG A 547 6.65 -8.93 8.29
CA ARG A 547 8.11 -8.82 8.15
C ARG A 547 8.68 -10.19 7.80
N LYS A 548 9.61 -10.21 6.87
CA LYS A 548 10.31 -11.41 6.41
C LYS A 548 11.75 -11.06 6.06
N GLY A 549 12.65 -12.01 6.23
CA GLY A 549 14.00 -11.87 5.71
C GLY A 549 14.02 -11.75 4.18
N SER A 550 15.06 -11.12 3.64
CA SER A 550 15.26 -11.00 2.19
C SER A 550 15.74 -12.31 1.54
N SER A 551 16.33 -13.22 2.32
CA SER A 551 16.86 -14.49 1.83
C SER A 551 15.77 -15.40 1.24
N PRO A 552 15.94 -15.93 0.02
CA PRO A 552 15.01 -16.88 -0.58
C PRO A 552 14.81 -18.14 0.28
N ILE A 553 15.86 -18.62 0.94
CA ILE A 553 15.80 -19.81 1.81
C ILE A 553 14.87 -19.58 2.98
N ILE A 554 14.99 -18.45 3.68
CA ILE A 554 14.10 -18.11 4.79
C ILE A 554 12.66 -17.95 4.32
N ARG A 555 12.45 -17.41 3.14
CA ARG A 555 11.10 -17.27 2.56
C ARG A 555 10.46 -18.61 2.24
N ILE A 556 11.24 -19.55 1.71
CA ILE A 556 10.78 -20.93 1.48
C ILE A 556 10.43 -21.60 2.81
N LEU A 557 11.34 -21.54 3.79
CA LEU A 557 11.10 -22.12 5.10
C LEU A 557 9.88 -21.51 5.80
N ALA A 558 9.76 -20.19 5.80
CA ALA A 558 8.62 -19.49 6.40
C ALA A 558 7.28 -19.76 5.66
N ALA A 559 7.33 -20.08 4.38
CA ALA A 559 6.15 -20.50 3.63
C ALA A 559 5.76 -21.96 3.92
N SER A 560 6.75 -22.84 4.08
CA SER A 560 6.55 -24.30 4.23
C SER A 560 6.35 -24.74 5.67
N ILE A 561 6.92 -24.04 6.65
CA ILE A 561 6.80 -24.38 8.08
C ILE A 561 5.76 -23.46 8.73
N PRO A 562 4.64 -24.00 9.22
CA PRO A 562 3.62 -23.20 9.88
C PRO A 562 4.18 -22.43 11.08
N PHE A 563 3.79 -21.17 11.21
CA PHE A 563 4.17 -20.27 12.32
C PHE A 563 5.65 -19.96 12.50
N LEU A 564 6.56 -20.46 11.63
CA LEU A 564 8.00 -20.18 11.74
C LEU A 564 8.27 -18.66 11.71
N ASN A 565 7.68 -17.95 10.75
CA ASN A 565 7.85 -16.50 10.67
C ASN A 565 7.30 -15.80 11.91
N ALA A 566 6.17 -16.25 12.45
CA ALA A 566 5.60 -15.68 13.66
C ALA A 566 6.55 -15.82 14.87
N ARG A 567 7.20 -16.97 15.02
CA ARG A 567 8.21 -17.20 16.08
C ARG A 567 9.43 -16.27 15.89
N ILE A 568 9.95 -16.18 14.67
CA ILE A 568 11.09 -15.29 14.35
C ILE A 568 10.73 -13.84 14.69
N GLN A 569 9.56 -13.37 14.28
CA GLN A 569 9.14 -11.98 14.51
C GLN A 569 8.82 -11.70 15.98
N GLY A 570 8.24 -12.66 16.70
CA GLY A 570 8.03 -12.54 18.15
C GLY A 570 9.34 -12.37 18.91
N LEU A 571 10.34 -13.20 18.62
CA LEU A 571 11.68 -13.09 19.22
C LEU A 571 12.37 -11.76 18.82
N ASP A 572 12.19 -11.31 17.58
CA ASP A 572 12.76 -10.05 17.12
C ASP A 572 12.15 -8.83 17.86
N VAL A 573 10.86 -8.82 18.11
CA VAL A 573 10.21 -7.76 18.88
C VAL A 573 10.75 -7.73 20.30
N LEU A 574 10.87 -8.87 20.98
CA LEU A 574 11.45 -8.98 22.31
C LEU A 574 12.89 -8.48 22.33
N TYR A 575 13.72 -8.88 21.36
CA TYR A 575 15.09 -8.41 21.21
C TYR A 575 15.15 -6.88 21.03
N ARG A 576 14.36 -6.33 20.12
CA ARG A 576 14.39 -4.87 19.84
C ARG A 576 13.93 -4.04 21.03
N VAL A 577 12.90 -4.49 21.74
CA VAL A 577 12.41 -3.80 22.95
C VAL A 577 13.40 -3.95 24.09
N GLY A 578 13.92 -5.17 24.31
CA GLY A 578 14.89 -5.47 25.36
C GLY A 578 16.21 -4.74 25.19
N MET A 579 16.65 -4.52 23.94
CA MET A 579 17.87 -3.75 23.62
C MET A 579 17.62 -2.24 23.43
N GLY A 580 16.40 -1.76 23.66
CA GLY A 580 16.04 -0.37 23.45
C GLY A 580 16.20 0.10 21.98
N LYS A 581 15.97 -0.78 20.99
CA LYS A 581 16.17 -0.51 19.56
C LYS A 581 14.88 -0.22 18.81
N MET A 582 13.78 0.03 19.50
CA MET A 582 12.52 0.40 18.86
C MET A 582 12.50 1.90 18.55
N ALA A 583 12.30 2.25 17.28
CA ALA A 583 12.29 3.63 16.81
C ALA A 583 10.99 4.36 17.18
N THR A 584 10.77 4.63 18.48
CA THR A 584 9.62 5.37 19.01
C THR A 584 10.06 6.60 19.77
N LYS A 585 9.20 7.60 19.88
CA LYS A 585 9.46 8.86 20.64
C LYS A 585 9.91 8.60 22.07
N ASN A 586 9.36 7.59 22.73
CA ASN A 586 9.64 7.24 24.12
C ASN A 586 10.46 5.95 24.25
N GLN A 587 11.45 5.75 23.39
CA GLN A 587 12.27 4.53 23.36
C GLN A 587 12.85 4.16 24.73
N ALA A 588 13.46 5.11 25.45
CA ALA A 588 14.04 4.88 26.78
C ALA A 588 12.98 4.47 27.82
N ALA A 589 11.82 5.14 27.83
CA ALA A 589 10.73 4.80 28.72
C ALA A 589 10.15 3.41 28.41
N ARG A 590 10.05 3.06 27.14
CA ARG A 590 9.58 1.74 26.69
C ARG A 590 10.56 0.63 27.11
N HIS A 591 11.83 0.85 26.91
CA HIS A 591 12.89 -0.08 27.36
C HIS A 591 12.86 -0.28 28.88
N LYS A 592 12.79 0.81 29.66
CA LYS A 592 12.66 0.74 31.11
C LYS A 592 11.39 0.01 31.56
N ALA A 593 10.27 0.25 30.90
CA ALA A 593 9.01 -0.45 31.19
C ALA A 593 9.13 -1.94 30.91
N PHE A 594 9.79 -2.32 29.81
CA PHE A 594 10.06 -3.73 29.49
C PHE A 594 10.91 -4.42 30.56
N LEU A 595 12.03 -3.80 30.94
CA LEU A 595 12.92 -4.36 31.98
C LEU A 595 12.19 -4.54 33.31
N ASN A 596 11.39 -3.55 33.76
CA ASN A 596 10.62 -3.66 34.98
C ASN A 596 9.59 -4.78 34.93
N ARG A 597 8.90 -4.96 33.78
CA ARG A 597 7.92 -6.03 33.56
C ARG A 597 8.59 -7.41 33.46
N ALA A 598 9.76 -7.48 32.83
CA ALA A 598 10.55 -8.72 32.79
C ALA A 598 11.01 -9.14 34.19
N LEU A 599 11.52 -8.20 35.00
CA LEU A 599 11.87 -8.46 36.38
C LEU A 599 10.65 -8.90 37.22
N PHE A 600 9.50 -8.25 37.03
CA PHE A 600 8.27 -8.65 37.68
C PHE A 600 7.86 -10.09 37.34
N MET A 601 7.91 -10.46 36.05
CA MET A 601 7.59 -11.82 35.60
C MET A 601 8.57 -12.86 36.17
N ILE A 602 9.88 -12.57 36.14
CA ILE A 602 10.89 -13.44 36.73
C ILE A 602 10.64 -13.62 38.23
N ALA A 603 10.44 -12.51 38.95
CA ALA A 603 10.18 -12.56 40.39
C ALA A 603 8.89 -13.33 40.71
N SER A 604 7.83 -13.13 39.90
CA SER A 604 6.58 -13.86 40.06
C SER A 604 6.73 -15.38 39.79
N SER A 605 7.52 -15.74 38.77
CA SER A 605 7.79 -17.14 38.45
C SER A 605 8.64 -17.82 39.55
N VAL A 606 9.63 -17.11 40.09
CA VAL A 606 10.43 -17.60 41.21
C VAL A 606 9.56 -17.77 42.45
N LEU A 607 8.72 -16.79 42.76
CA LEU A 607 7.78 -16.89 43.89
C LEU A 607 6.79 -18.04 43.69
N TYR A 608 6.22 -18.16 42.49
CA TYR A 608 5.34 -19.28 42.14
C TYR A 608 6.04 -20.63 42.37
N TYR A 609 7.28 -20.78 41.85
CA TYR A 609 8.06 -22.00 42.07
C TYR A 609 8.20 -22.34 43.55
N TYR A 610 8.56 -21.36 44.38
CA TYR A 610 8.68 -21.59 45.83
C TYR A 610 7.38 -21.97 46.51
N LEU A 611 6.24 -21.48 46.03
CA LEU A 611 4.93 -21.77 46.55
C LEU A 611 4.39 -23.13 46.05
N ALA A 612 4.68 -23.49 44.81
CA ALA A 612 4.12 -24.64 44.12
C ALA A 612 5.00 -25.92 44.21
N LYS A 613 6.30 -25.78 44.43
CA LYS A 613 7.26 -26.92 44.36
C LYS A 613 6.92 -28.10 45.22
N ASP A 614 6.22 -27.88 46.34
CA ASP A 614 5.86 -28.92 47.29
C ASP A 614 4.41 -29.42 47.09
N GLU A 615 3.66 -28.87 46.14
CA GLU A 615 2.29 -29.31 45.80
C GLU A 615 2.32 -30.56 44.92
N GLU A 616 1.40 -31.51 45.17
CA GLU A 616 1.33 -32.81 44.51
C GLU A 616 1.13 -32.65 42.99
N GLU A 617 0.25 -31.74 42.57
CA GLU A 617 -0.02 -31.44 41.16
C GLU A 617 1.22 -30.91 40.42
N TYR A 618 2.08 -30.13 41.12
CA TYR A 618 3.32 -29.64 40.54
C TYR A 618 4.36 -30.76 40.42
N GLN A 619 4.48 -31.62 41.44
CA GLN A 619 5.45 -32.72 41.45
C GLN A 619 5.11 -33.83 40.45
N THR A 620 3.83 -34.08 40.23
CA THR A 620 3.36 -35.12 39.30
C THR A 620 3.26 -34.63 37.84
N ALA A 621 3.35 -33.33 37.57
CA ALA A 621 3.32 -32.79 36.23
C ALA A 621 4.59 -33.17 35.47
N GLU A 622 4.47 -33.33 34.13
CA GLU A 622 5.61 -33.56 33.24
C GLU A 622 6.56 -32.36 33.23
N ASP A 623 7.85 -32.58 33.03
CA ASP A 623 8.87 -31.53 33.02
C ASP A 623 8.52 -30.40 32.03
N GLU A 624 8.04 -30.75 30.84
CA GLU A 624 7.61 -29.78 29.84
C GLU A 624 6.43 -28.93 30.31
N GLN A 625 5.51 -29.50 31.08
CA GLN A 625 4.38 -28.76 31.65
C GLN A 625 4.83 -27.81 32.76
N ARG A 626 5.77 -28.25 33.63
CA ARG A 626 6.36 -27.42 34.69
C ARG A 626 7.17 -26.24 34.15
N ASP A 627 7.89 -26.48 33.06
CA ASP A 627 8.76 -25.47 32.48
C ASP A 627 7.99 -24.39 31.68
N LEU A 628 6.84 -24.76 31.10
CA LEU A 628 6.11 -23.89 30.20
C LEU A 628 4.84 -23.26 30.82
N ASN A 629 4.34 -23.78 31.97
CA ASN A 629 3.08 -23.35 32.53
C ASN A 629 3.18 -23.11 34.06
N TRP A 630 2.34 -22.20 34.55
CA TRP A 630 2.00 -22.14 35.95
C TRP A 630 0.89 -23.12 36.24
N ILE A 631 1.22 -24.20 36.95
CA ILE A 631 0.27 -25.24 37.33
C ILE A 631 -0.49 -24.71 38.54
N VAL A 632 -1.79 -24.51 38.38
CA VAL A 632 -2.67 -24.04 39.46
C VAL A 632 -3.40 -25.26 39.98
N GLY A 633 -3.15 -25.63 41.22
CA GLY A 633 -3.87 -26.73 41.86
C GLY A 633 -5.37 -26.49 41.89
N SER A 634 -6.16 -27.54 41.79
CA SER A 634 -7.61 -27.45 41.96
C SER A 634 -7.90 -26.96 43.38
N ALA A 635 -8.65 -25.89 43.53
CA ALA A 635 -9.17 -25.48 44.83
C ALA A 635 -10.02 -26.68 45.38
N LYS A 636 -9.52 -27.30 46.46
CA LYS A 636 -10.32 -28.28 47.23
C LYS A 636 -11.43 -27.57 47.96
#